data_441ca13e12ea3c3ce75d650ebb3cb964
#
_entry.id   441ca13e12ea3c3ce75d650ebb3cb964
#
_cell.length_a   1.000
_cell.length_b   1.000
_cell.length_c   1.000
_cell.angle_alpha   90.00
_cell.angle_beta   90.00
_cell.angle_gamma   90.00
#
_symmetry.space_group_name_H-M   'P 1'
#
loop_
_entity.id
_entity.type
_entity.pdbx_description
1 polymer ?
#
loop_
_entity_poly.entity_id
_entity_poly.type
_entity_poly.pdbx_seq_one_letter_code
_entity_poly.pdbx_strand_id
1 'polypeptide(L)'
;NLNRQGADPAIHQFELIDMEPRPTPVHEEADPDCRANILTESITDNGKGRVKSLQAVSVEWKLEAGRMKMQRVPGSEFTVSTDLVFLAMGFLGPNLDGLLEELGVRLNVFGGDESRSAEEVKKMLRNAQPMFTIYSDENFMTSEDGVFVAGDANRGASIVVWAIWEGRESARCIDRYLMGTTQLPTTPQAEELV
;
A
#
# COMPACT_ATOMS: atom_id res chain seq x y z
N ASN A 1 -6.65 0.25 -18.31
CA ASN A 1 -5.78 -0.60 -19.13
C ASN A 1 -4.48 -0.86 -18.37
N LEU A 2 -4.55 -1.75 -17.39
CA LEU A 2 -3.37 -2.29 -16.73
C LEU A 2 -2.55 -3.05 -17.77
N ASN A 3 -1.33 -2.58 -17.96
CA ASN A 3 -0.44 -3.06 -18.98
C ASN A 3 -0.12 -4.55 -18.74
N ARG A 4 -0.54 -5.42 -19.66
CA ARG A 4 -0.43 -6.88 -19.58
C ARG A 4 0.97 -7.43 -19.85
N GLN A 5 2.00 -6.61 -19.80
CA GLN A 5 3.35 -7.05 -20.09
C GLN A 5 4.21 -7.08 -18.83
N GLY A 6 4.45 -8.28 -18.32
CA GLY A 6 5.66 -8.60 -17.58
C GLY A 6 5.72 -8.15 -16.12
N ALA A 7 4.62 -8.15 -15.39
CA ALA A 7 4.72 -8.10 -13.94
C ALA A 7 5.32 -9.44 -13.47
N ASP A 8 6.55 -9.40 -12.95
CA ASP A 8 7.16 -10.54 -12.27
C ASP A 8 6.29 -10.88 -11.05
N PRO A 9 5.70 -12.09 -10.96
CA PRO A 9 4.86 -12.47 -9.82
C PRO A 9 5.60 -12.47 -8.48
N ALA A 10 6.93 -12.38 -8.49
CA ALA A 10 7.74 -12.27 -7.28
C ALA A 10 7.67 -10.89 -6.59
N ILE A 11 7.04 -9.90 -7.21
CA ILE A 11 7.08 -8.50 -6.72
C ILE A 11 5.99 -8.20 -5.68
N HIS A 12 5.05 -9.10 -5.44
CA HIS A 12 4.00 -8.88 -4.45
C HIS A 12 4.41 -9.30 -3.03
N GLN A 13 5.65 -9.03 -2.66
CA GLN A 13 6.08 -9.08 -1.28
C GLN A 13 5.58 -7.82 -0.56
N PHE A 14 4.37 -7.89 0.00
CA PHE A 14 4.06 -7.02 1.11
C PHE A 14 4.94 -7.45 2.29
N GLU A 15 6.00 -6.73 2.57
CA GLU A 15 6.52 -6.69 3.92
C GLU A 15 5.39 -6.11 4.78
N LEU A 16 4.68 -6.98 5.47
CA LEU A 16 3.84 -6.59 6.58
C LEU A 16 4.79 -6.09 7.68
N ILE A 17 5.09 -4.81 7.61
CA ILE A 17 5.80 -4.10 8.67
C ILE A 17 4.88 -4.18 9.89
N ASP A 18 5.36 -4.81 10.97
CA ASP A 18 4.73 -4.87 12.29
C ASP A 18 3.44 -5.71 12.43
N MET A 19 3.40 -6.92 11.90
CA MET A 19 2.44 -7.89 12.42
C MET A 19 3.19 -9.00 13.15
N GLU A 20 3.04 -9.06 14.46
CA GLU A 20 3.31 -10.29 15.20
C GLU A 20 2.62 -11.46 14.49
N PRO A 21 3.27 -12.66 14.41
CA PRO A 21 2.60 -13.82 13.83
C PRO A 21 1.30 -14.04 14.60
N ARG A 22 0.18 -13.63 14.01
CA ARG A 22 -1.13 -13.92 14.59
C ARG A 22 -1.33 -15.43 14.59
N PRO A 23 -1.84 -16.00 15.69
CA PRO A 23 -2.34 -17.37 15.62
C PRO A 23 -3.36 -17.44 14.47
N THR A 24 -3.45 -18.60 13.86
CA THR A 24 -4.31 -18.96 12.72
C THR A 24 -5.49 -18.01 12.57
N PRO A 25 -5.64 -17.34 11.42
CA PRO A 25 -6.70 -16.37 11.25
C PRO A 25 -8.05 -17.00 11.57
N VAL A 26 -8.87 -16.30 12.32
CA VAL A 26 -10.24 -16.72 12.69
C VAL A 26 -11.07 -17.11 11.45
N HIS A 27 -10.65 -16.67 10.28
CA HIS A 27 -11.26 -16.97 8.99
C HIS A 27 -11.07 -18.41 8.50
N GLU A 28 -9.95 -19.07 8.84
CA GLU A 28 -9.75 -20.48 8.46
C GLU A 28 -10.69 -21.43 9.21
N GLU A 29 -11.10 -21.07 10.42
CA GLU A 29 -12.10 -21.82 11.20
C GLU A 29 -13.52 -21.58 10.67
N ALA A 30 -13.77 -20.42 10.06
CA ALA A 30 -15.09 -20.01 9.57
C ALA A 30 -15.35 -20.40 8.11
N ASP A 31 -14.28 -20.51 7.29
CA ASP A 31 -14.36 -20.86 5.87
C ASP A 31 -13.22 -21.80 5.50
N PRO A 32 -13.48 -23.10 5.26
CA PRO A 32 -12.46 -24.08 4.93
C PRO A 32 -11.77 -23.81 3.58
N ASP A 33 -12.31 -22.94 2.74
CA ASP A 33 -11.71 -22.53 1.49
C ASP A 33 -10.79 -21.29 1.64
N CYS A 34 -10.82 -20.64 2.80
CA CYS A 34 -9.93 -19.53 3.13
C CYS A 34 -8.56 -20.08 3.60
N ARG A 35 -7.50 -19.77 2.88
CA ARG A 35 -6.14 -20.21 3.20
C ARG A 35 -5.25 -19.00 3.45
N ALA A 36 -4.56 -19.01 4.59
CA ALA A 36 -3.54 -18.03 4.95
C ALA A 36 -2.13 -18.54 4.57
N ASN A 37 -1.15 -17.63 4.61
CA ASN A 37 0.26 -17.95 4.33
C ASN A 37 0.48 -18.62 2.96
N ILE A 38 -0.20 -18.12 1.94
CA ILE A 38 -0.09 -18.59 0.56
C ILE A 38 0.51 -17.49 -0.30
N LEU A 39 1.55 -17.85 -1.04
CA LEU A 39 2.14 -17.01 -2.08
C LEU A 39 1.60 -17.45 -3.45
N THR A 40 0.97 -16.55 -4.16
CA THR A 40 0.64 -16.76 -5.56
C THR A 40 1.89 -16.61 -6.42
N GLU A 41 2.27 -17.65 -7.15
CA GLU A 41 3.45 -17.63 -8.00
C GLU A 41 3.15 -17.22 -9.44
N SER A 42 2.05 -17.71 -9.99
CA SER A 42 1.65 -17.38 -11.35
C SER A 42 0.16 -17.57 -11.59
N ILE A 43 -0.34 -16.87 -12.59
CA ILE A 43 -1.69 -17.03 -13.12
C ILE A 43 -1.54 -17.41 -14.59
N THR A 44 -2.11 -18.54 -14.99
CA THR A 44 -2.07 -19.01 -16.37
C THR A 44 -3.38 -18.70 -17.09
N ASP A 45 -3.30 -18.52 -18.40
CA ASP A 45 -4.47 -18.34 -19.24
C ASP A 45 -4.77 -19.59 -20.06
N ASN A 46 -5.90 -19.59 -20.74
CA ASN A 46 -6.35 -20.67 -21.61
C ASN A 46 -5.96 -20.46 -23.08
N GLY A 47 -5.05 -19.53 -23.40
CA GLY A 47 -4.68 -19.13 -24.76
C GLY A 47 -5.72 -18.27 -25.48
N LYS A 48 -6.85 -17.93 -24.82
CA LYS A 48 -7.94 -17.07 -25.34
C LYS A 48 -8.13 -15.80 -24.50
N GLY A 49 -7.16 -15.46 -23.67
CA GLY A 49 -7.18 -14.27 -22.81
C GLY A 49 -8.09 -14.38 -21.59
N ARG A 50 -8.44 -15.60 -21.17
CA ARG A 50 -9.16 -15.86 -19.91
C ARG A 50 -8.29 -16.64 -18.96
N VAL A 51 -8.41 -16.37 -17.68
CA VAL A 51 -7.74 -17.13 -16.61
C VAL A 51 -8.15 -18.60 -16.69
N LYS A 52 -7.22 -19.49 -16.43
CA LYS A 52 -7.39 -20.96 -16.40
C LYS A 52 -7.04 -21.52 -15.04
N SER A 53 -5.92 -21.08 -14.46
CA SER A 53 -5.48 -21.56 -13.15
C SER A 53 -4.56 -20.59 -12.47
N LEU A 54 -4.47 -20.73 -11.15
CA LEU A 54 -3.55 -20.04 -10.27
C LEU A 54 -2.60 -21.06 -9.66
N GLN A 55 -1.31 -20.79 -9.72
CA GLN A 55 -0.28 -21.59 -9.06
C GLN A 55 0.15 -20.88 -7.79
N ALA A 56 0.25 -21.62 -6.70
CA ALA A 56 0.57 -21.08 -5.40
C ALA A 56 1.40 -22.04 -4.58
N VAL A 57 2.06 -21.53 -3.55
CA VAL A 57 2.89 -22.28 -2.62
C VAL A 57 2.64 -21.77 -1.20
N SER A 58 2.68 -22.64 -0.20
CA SER A 58 2.62 -22.24 1.20
C SER A 58 3.93 -21.54 1.61
N VAL A 59 3.83 -20.56 2.48
CA VAL A 59 4.97 -19.81 3.00
C VAL A 59 4.99 -19.83 4.52
N GLU A 60 6.18 -19.74 5.09
CA GLU A 60 6.42 -19.57 6.52
C GLU A 60 7.17 -18.25 6.75
N TRP A 61 6.86 -17.59 7.86
CA TRP A 61 7.57 -16.39 8.29
C TRP A 61 8.57 -16.76 9.38
N LYS A 62 9.86 -16.49 9.16
CA LYS A 62 10.92 -16.76 10.12
C LYS A 62 11.64 -15.48 10.51
N LEU A 63 11.91 -15.34 11.81
CA LEU A 63 12.69 -14.23 12.31
C LEU A 63 14.18 -14.52 12.05
N GLU A 64 14.80 -13.78 11.12
CA GLU A 64 16.22 -13.86 10.80
C GLU A 64 16.88 -12.50 11.02
N ALA A 65 17.90 -12.45 11.90
CA ALA A 65 18.62 -11.21 12.23
C ALA A 65 17.72 -10.04 12.65
N GLY A 66 16.63 -10.30 13.39
CA GLY A 66 15.69 -9.29 13.85
C GLY A 66 14.66 -8.82 12.81
N ARG A 67 14.61 -9.47 11.64
CA ARG A 67 13.63 -9.17 10.58
C ARG A 67 12.85 -10.44 10.22
N MET A 68 11.55 -10.28 10.02
CA MET A 68 10.70 -11.34 9.49
C MET A 68 11.02 -11.57 8.02
N LYS A 69 11.36 -12.80 7.67
CA LYS A 69 11.58 -13.23 6.29
C LYS A 69 10.60 -14.31 5.90
N MET A 70 10.00 -14.15 4.74
CA MET A 70 9.14 -15.14 4.12
C MET A 70 10.01 -16.24 3.50
N GLN A 71 9.68 -17.50 3.79
CA GLN A 71 10.32 -18.69 3.18
C GLN A 71 9.24 -19.57 2.58
N ARG A 72 9.50 -20.07 1.37
CA ARG A 72 8.63 -21.06 0.72
C ARG A 72 8.74 -22.40 1.44
N VAL A 73 7.63 -23.08 1.63
CA VAL A 73 7.60 -24.45 2.14
C VAL A 73 7.80 -25.41 0.95
N PRO A 74 8.94 -26.10 0.83
CA PRO A 74 9.20 -26.98 -0.31
C PRO A 74 8.18 -28.12 -0.38
N GLY A 75 7.68 -28.41 -1.59
CA GLY A 75 6.72 -29.49 -1.83
C GLY A 75 5.29 -29.16 -1.45
N SER A 76 4.99 -27.88 -1.14
CA SER A 76 3.64 -27.40 -0.85
C SER A 76 2.99 -26.69 -2.03
N GLU A 77 3.58 -26.76 -3.21
CA GLU A 77 3.07 -26.17 -4.43
C GLU A 77 1.72 -26.81 -4.81
N PHE A 78 0.76 -25.99 -5.17
CA PHE A 78 -0.55 -26.45 -5.61
C PHE A 78 -1.11 -25.56 -6.72
N THR A 79 -2.08 -26.10 -7.45
CA THR A 79 -2.74 -25.40 -8.54
C THR A 79 -4.24 -25.37 -8.28
N VAL A 80 -4.83 -24.18 -8.39
CA VAL A 80 -6.27 -23.98 -8.30
C VAL A 80 -6.81 -23.68 -9.69
N SER A 81 -7.75 -24.51 -10.17
CA SER A 81 -8.50 -24.21 -11.40
C SER A 81 -9.46 -23.06 -11.11
N THR A 82 -9.41 -22.01 -11.92
CA THR A 82 -10.22 -20.81 -11.69
C THR A 82 -10.55 -20.09 -13.00
N ASP A 83 -11.70 -19.49 -13.05
CA ASP A 83 -12.18 -18.70 -14.19
C ASP A 83 -12.01 -17.19 -13.97
N LEU A 84 -11.83 -16.77 -12.70
CA LEU A 84 -11.71 -15.37 -12.31
C LEU A 84 -10.83 -15.24 -11.09
N VAL A 85 -9.95 -14.23 -11.09
CA VAL A 85 -9.09 -13.84 -9.95
C VAL A 85 -9.33 -12.38 -9.63
N PHE A 86 -9.64 -12.09 -8.37
CA PHE A 86 -9.69 -10.74 -7.84
C PHE A 86 -8.38 -10.40 -7.13
N LEU A 87 -7.80 -9.27 -7.49
CA LEU A 87 -6.61 -8.74 -6.84
C LEU A 87 -7.03 -7.75 -5.76
N ALA A 88 -6.77 -8.09 -4.48
CA ALA A 88 -7.07 -7.27 -3.31
C ALA A 88 -5.77 -6.94 -2.56
N MET A 89 -4.79 -6.35 -3.27
CA MET A 89 -3.42 -6.18 -2.79
C MET A 89 -3.09 -4.75 -2.35
N GLY A 90 -4.11 -3.90 -2.14
CA GLY A 90 -3.92 -2.50 -1.78
C GLY A 90 -3.39 -1.64 -2.95
N PHE A 91 -2.74 -0.55 -2.61
CA PHE A 91 -2.23 0.43 -3.56
C PHE A 91 -0.75 0.70 -3.28
N LEU A 92 0.02 0.96 -4.33
CA LEU A 92 1.43 1.37 -4.21
C LEU A 92 1.55 2.84 -3.81
N GLY A 93 0.61 3.67 -4.25
CA GLY A 93 0.59 5.10 -3.99
C GLY A 93 -0.40 5.83 -4.89
N PRO A 94 -0.45 7.16 -4.80
CA PRO A 94 -1.28 8.00 -5.66
C PRO A 94 -0.85 7.94 -7.13
N ASN A 95 -1.76 8.29 -8.05
CA ASN A 95 -1.42 8.39 -9.47
C ASN A 95 -0.44 9.55 -9.68
N LEU A 96 0.72 9.26 -10.26
CA LEU A 96 1.78 10.24 -10.50
C LEU A 96 1.54 11.09 -11.75
N ASP A 97 0.73 10.61 -12.69
CA ASP A 97 0.47 11.35 -13.93
C ASP A 97 -0.58 12.44 -13.72
N GLY A 98 -0.40 13.57 -14.38
CA GLY A 98 -1.29 14.73 -14.29
C GLY A 98 -1.00 15.62 -13.08
N LEU A 99 -1.94 15.77 -12.15
CA LEU A 99 -1.90 16.79 -11.10
C LEU A 99 -0.59 16.78 -10.28
N LEU A 100 -0.10 15.62 -9.86
CA LEU A 100 1.11 15.55 -9.01
C LEU A 100 2.36 15.92 -9.79
N GLU A 101 2.43 15.55 -11.07
CA GLU A 101 3.50 15.92 -11.97
C GLU A 101 3.49 17.43 -12.27
N GLU A 102 2.30 17.99 -12.55
CA GLU A 102 2.11 19.42 -12.83
C GLU A 102 2.43 20.29 -11.63
N LEU A 103 2.07 19.88 -10.42
CA LEU A 103 2.37 20.59 -9.19
C LEU A 103 3.83 20.45 -8.75
N GLY A 104 4.54 19.41 -9.19
CA GLY A 104 5.93 19.17 -8.78
C GLY A 104 6.12 18.76 -7.33
N VAL A 105 5.07 18.28 -6.66
CA VAL A 105 5.13 17.88 -5.25
C VAL A 105 6.13 16.74 -5.02
N ARG A 106 6.79 16.76 -3.88
CA ARG A 106 7.69 15.67 -3.46
C ARG A 106 6.92 14.50 -2.88
N LEU A 107 7.55 13.33 -2.96
CA LEU A 107 6.98 12.05 -2.55
C LEU A 107 7.88 11.38 -1.51
N ASN A 108 7.29 10.77 -0.51
CA ASN A 108 7.97 9.86 0.40
C ASN A 108 7.92 8.45 -0.16
N VAL A 109 9.07 7.78 -0.24
CA VAL A 109 9.16 6.37 -0.62
C VAL A 109 9.41 5.55 0.64
N PHE A 110 8.59 4.54 0.89
CA PHE A 110 8.75 3.69 2.07
C PHE A 110 10.11 2.98 2.04
N GLY A 111 10.82 3.04 3.17
CA GLY A 111 12.17 2.50 3.30
C GLY A 111 13.29 3.41 2.76
N GLY A 112 12.97 4.64 2.34
CA GLY A 112 13.91 5.69 1.99
C GLY A 112 13.92 6.83 3.00
N ASP A 113 15.06 7.45 3.19
CA ASP A 113 15.25 8.55 4.17
C ASP A 113 14.96 9.94 3.57
N GLU A 114 14.79 10.03 2.26
CA GLU A 114 14.63 11.30 1.56
C GLU A 114 13.40 11.32 0.66
N SER A 115 12.74 12.47 0.61
CA SER A 115 11.64 12.69 -0.34
C SER A 115 12.17 12.83 -1.77
N ARG A 116 11.42 12.38 -2.76
CA ARG A 116 11.80 12.30 -4.17
C ARG A 116 10.81 13.03 -5.06
N SER A 117 11.24 13.39 -6.27
CA SER A 117 10.34 13.89 -7.30
C SER A 117 9.48 12.78 -7.91
N ALA A 118 8.37 13.15 -8.53
CA ALA A 118 7.51 12.20 -9.26
C ALA A 118 8.29 11.44 -10.35
N GLU A 119 9.22 12.11 -11.04
CA GLU A 119 10.03 11.49 -12.10
C GLU A 119 10.99 10.43 -11.55
N GLU A 120 11.63 10.70 -10.39
CA GLU A 120 12.50 9.74 -9.72
C GLU A 120 11.69 8.49 -9.27
N VAL A 121 10.50 8.68 -8.71
CA VAL A 121 9.63 7.57 -8.31
C VAL A 121 9.14 6.80 -9.54
N LYS A 122 8.74 7.45 -10.63
CA LYS A 122 8.39 6.79 -11.90
C LYS A 122 9.55 5.93 -12.43
N LYS A 123 10.79 6.40 -12.29
CA LYS A 123 11.97 5.62 -12.67
C LYS A 123 12.19 4.40 -11.76
N MET A 124 11.96 4.55 -10.47
CA MET A 124 12.03 3.43 -9.52
C MET A 124 10.97 2.36 -9.83
N LEU A 125 9.73 2.77 -10.16
CA LEU A 125 8.63 1.88 -10.49
C LEU A 125 8.88 1.00 -11.73
N ARG A 126 9.86 1.31 -12.56
CA ARG A 126 10.27 0.46 -13.70
C ARG A 126 11.05 -0.78 -13.27
N ASN A 127 11.74 -0.71 -12.13
CA ASN A 127 12.64 -1.77 -11.67
C ASN A 127 12.18 -2.40 -10.35
N ALA A 128 11.39 -1.70 -9.58
CA ALA A 128 10.81 -2.11 -8.30
C ALA A 128 9.43 -1.48 -8.19
N GLN A 129 8.62 -1.94 -7.24
CA GLN A 129 7.31 -1.36 -6.96
C GLN A 129 7.26 -0.87 -5.50
N PRO A 130 8.04 0.17 -5.15
CA PRO A 130 8.01 0.71 -3.81
C PRO A 130 6.65 1.33 -3.53
N MET A 131 6.18 1.21 -2.31
CA MET A 131 5.07 2.03 -1.82
C MET A 131 5.55 3.45 -1.62
N PHE A 132 4.69 4.41 -1.93
CA PHE A 132 5.01 5.83 -1.76
C PHE A 132 3.75 6.64 -1.45
N THR A 133 3.97 7.80 -0.84
CA THR A 133 2.92 8.78 -0.50
C THR A 133 3.38 10.17 -0.91
N ILE A 134 2.48 11.14 -0.85
CA ILE A 134 2.85 12.54 -1.04
C ILE A 134 3.53 13.03 0.24
N TYR A 135 4.67 13.71 0.10
CA TYR A 135 5.32 14.36 1.22
C TYR A 135 4.45 15.48 1.81
N SER A 136 4.38 15.56 3.12
CA SER A 136 3.85 16.70 3.84
C SER A 136 4.66 17.01 5.10
N ASP A 137 4.56 18.23 5.56
CA ASP A 137 5.02 18.65 6.87
C ASP A 137 3.99 18.31 7.97
N GLU A 138 4.27 18.74 9.20
CA GLU A 138 3.39 18.57 10.37
C GLU A 138 2.04 19.31 10.26
N ASN A 139 1.91 20.22 9.30
CA ASN A 139 0.68 20.96 9.00
C ASN A 139 -0.05 20.43 7.77
N PHE A 140 0.28 19.25 7.30
CA PHE A 140 -0.27 18.64 6.08
C PHE A 140 0.03 19.42 4.79
N MET A 141 0.95 20.40 4.83
CA MET A 141 1.36 21.12 3.63
C MET A 141 2.41 20.30 2.89
N THR A 142 2.26 20.17 1.57
CA THR A 142 3.22 19.47 0.72
C THR A 142 4.51 20.29 0.54
N SER A 143 5.39 19.87 -0.36
CA SER A 143 6.56 20.68 -0.75
C SER A 143 6.19 21.95 -1.50
N GLU A 144 4.95 22.08 -1.96
CA GLU A 144 4.46 23.24 -2.70
C GLU A 144 3.57 24.08 -1.80
N ASP A 145 3.86 25.39 -1.74
CA ASP A 145 3.15 26.34 -0.88
C ASP A 145 1.66 26.41 -1.23
N GLY A 146 0.82 26.30 -0.20
CA GLY A 146 -0.65 26.32 -0.33
C GLY A 146 -1.25 25.01 -0.86
N VAL A 147 -0.45 23.97 -1.07
CA VAL A 147 -0.92 22.63 -1.48
C VAL A 147 -0.87 21.70 -0.27
N PHE A 148 -2.01 21.12 0.07
CA PHE A 148 -2.17 20.26 1.24
C PHE A 148 -2.55 18.85 0.82
N VAL A 149 -2.19 17.85 1.65
CA VAL A 149 -2.51 16.45 1.44
C VAL A 149 -2.98 15.80 2.73
N ALA A 150 -3.94 14.87 2.65
CA ALA A 150 -4.45 14.12 3.79
C ALA A 150 -4.94 12.73 3.36
N GLY A 151 -5.17 11.85 4.33
CA GLY A 151 -5.68 10.50 4.12
C GLY A 151 -4.68 9.59 3.43
N ASP A 152 -5.19 8.65 2.61
CA ASP A 152 -4.36 7.63 1.97
C ASP A 152 -3.24 8.20 1.09
N ALA A 153 -3.43 9.36 0.52
CA ALA A 153 -2.40 10.02 -0.29
C ALA A 153 -1.22 10.52 0.56
N ASN A 154 -1.45 10.85 1.83
CA ASN A 154 -0.46 11.30 2.79
C ASN A 154 0.18 10.13 3.57
N ARG A 155 -0.65 9.27 4.12
CA ARG A 155 -0.27 8.19 5.06
C ARG A 155 0.03 6.87 4.36
N GLY A 156 -0.51 6.63 3.19
CA GLY A 156 -0.67 5.33 2.55
C GLY A 156 -2.04 4.73 2.84
N ALA A 157 -2.40 3.68 2.09
CA ALA A 157 -3.69 3.01 2.23
C ALA A 157 -3.89 2.50 3.67
N SER A 158 -4.96 2.99 4.34
CA SER A 158 -5.20 2.78 5.75
C SER A 158 -6.71 2.73 6.03
N ILE A 159 -7.09 2.60 7.31
CA ILE A 159 -8.50 2.59 7.69
C ILE A 159 -9.11 3.99 7.62
N VAL A 160 -10.42 4.03 7.36
CA VAL A 160 -11.19 5.28 7.17
C VAL A 160 -11.10 6.25 8.36
N VAL A 161 -10.90 5.75 9.58
CA VAL A 161 -10.74 6.59 10.79
C VAL A 161 -9.58 7.56 10.64
N TRP A 162 -8.44 7.10 10.12
CA TRP A 162 -7.29 7.95 9.87
C TRP A 162 -7.55 8.97 8.77
N ALA A 163 -8.22 8.58 7.70
CA ALA A 163 -8.56 9.49 6.61
C ALA A 163 -9.48 10.65 7.09
N ILE A 164 -10.45 10.33 7.95
CA ILE A 164 -11.34 11.34 8.57
C ILE A 164 -10.54 12.24 9.51
N TRP A 165 -9.69 11.67 10.36
CA TRP A 165 -8.86 12.43 11.29
C TRP A 165 -7.94 13.41 10.56
N GLU A 166 -7.15 12.92 9.60
CA GLU A 166 -6.24 13.75 8.81
C GLU A 166 -6.99 14.83 8.02
N GLY A 167 -8.14 14.48 7.43
CA GLY A 167 -8.96 15.46 6.72
C GLY A 167 -9.44 16.62 7.61
N ARG A 168 -9.79 16.35 8.89
CA ARG A 168 -10.19 17.37 9.85
C ARG A 168 -9.00 18.23 10.31
N GLU A 169 -7.87 17.60 10.63
CA GLU A 169 -6.67 18.33 11.04
C GLU A 169 -6.08 19.14 9.88
N SER A 170 -6.07 18.59 8.67
CA SER A 170 -5.66 19.32 7.47
C SER A 170 -6.54 20.54 7.22
N ALA A 171 -7.89 20.41 7.35
CA ALA A 171 -8.81 21.54 7.23
C ALA A 171 -8.50 22.64 8.25
N ARG A 172 -8.16 22.28 9.49
CA ARG A 172 -7.74 23.22 10.53
C ARG A 172 -6.42 23.92 10.18
N CYS A 173 -5.48 23.21 9.60
CA CYS A 173 -4.21 23.77 9.15
C CYS A 173 -4.39 24.70 7.95
N ILE A 174 -5.26 24.35 7.01
CA ILE A 174 -5.64 25.19 5.87
C ILE A 174 -6.29 26.48 6.35
N ASP A 175 -7.26 26.41 7.29
CA ASP A 175 -7.90 27.57 7.85
C ASP A 175 -6.88 28.51 8.50
N ARG A 176 -5.95 27.96 9.30
CA ARG A 176 -4.86 28.74 9.90
C ARG A 176 -3.94 29.37 8.87
N TYR A 177 -3.61 28.65 7.79
CA TYR A 177 -2.79 29.15 6.70
C TYR A 177 -3.45 30.35 5.99
N LEU A 178 -4.74 30.24 5.69
CA LEU A 178 -5.47 31.29 4.97
C LEU A 178 -5.83 32.49 5.84
N MET A 179 -6.15 32.27 7.12
CA MET A 179 -6.68 33.28 8.03
C MET A 179 -5.63 33.80 9.04
N GLY A 180 -4.45 33.20 9.10
CA GLY A 180 -3.43 33.47 10.11
C GLY A 180 -3.71 32.86 11.48
N THR A 181 -4.98 32.60 11.81
CA THR A 181 -5.44 31.94 13.04
C THR A 181 -6.60 31.00 12.71
N THR A 182 -6.90 30.05 13.60
CA THR A 182 -8.06 29.16 13.41
C THR A 182 -8.85 29.04 14.71
N GLN A 183 -10.15 28.94 14.58
CA GLN A 183 -11.09 28.60 15.68
C GLN A 183 -11.61 27.16 15.53
N LEU A 184 -11.18 26.44 14.51
CA LEU A 184 -11.56 25.04 14.36
C LEU A 184 -10.93 24.19 15.48
N PRO A 185 -11.71 23.28 16.09
CA PRO A 185 -11.24 22.48 17.18
C PRO A 185 -10.17 21.49 16.69
N THR A 186 -9.21 21.17 17.56
CA THR A 186 -8.32 20.01 17.36
C THR A 186 -9.15 18.73 17.46
N THR A 187 -8.82 17.78 16.60
CA THR A 187 -9.41 16.45 16.69
C THR A 187 -8.54 15.62 17.63
N PRO A 188 -9.10 14.91 18.63
CA PRO A 188 -8.35 13.95 19.44
C PRO A 188 -7.55 12.99 18.54
N GLN A 189 -6.35 12.59 18.95
CA GLN A 189 -5.56 11.68 18.15
C GLN A 189 -6.32 10.38 17.92
N ALA A 190 -6.20 9.81 16.72
CA ALA A 190 -6.95 8.61 16.38
C ALA A 190 -6.57 7.40 17.27
N GLU A 191 -5.39 7.42 17.89
CA GLU A 191 -4.94 6.46 18.90
C GLU A 191 -5.78 6.50 20.20
N GLU A 192 -6.43 7.64 20.48
CA GLU A 192 -7.34 7.79 21.62
C GLU A 192 -8.77 7.34 21.30
N LEU A 193 -9.05 7.01 20.03
CA LEU A 193 -10.38 6.65 19.53
C LEU A 193 -10.54 5.15 19.22
N VAL A 194 -9.48 4.32 19.44
CA VAL A 194 -9.47 2.88 19.10
C VAL A 194 -9.37 2.02 20.36
#